data_5ffec52929a50383a1c4b258a5880773
#
_entry.id   5ffec52929a50383a1c4b258a5880773
#
_cell.length_a   1.000
_cell.length_b   1.000
_cell.length_c   1.000
_cell.angle_alpha   90.00
_cell.angle_beta   90.00
_cell.angle_gamma   90.00
#
_symmetry.space_group_name_H-M   'P 1'
#
loop_
_entity.id
_entity.type
_entity.pdbx_description
1 polymer ?
#
loop_
_entity_poly.entity_id
_entity_poly.type
_entity_poly.pdbx_seq_one_letter_code
_entity_poly.pdbx_strand_id
1 'polypeptide(L)'
;MIQFRFNRKMAVLWFCAVLVLSGIGAQEGNGSGNDTAELPRQFRELVLGMDLDGLKSELQKDYLFNFRGDRDVSFLPIREESLVEVSGSSFVRRAFFQLRDGMVFIMSFTLNTEMIDHYSIFTGLVDKYGQPSWLDPKESVWENEDTRISVERPLTVKYIDKKVFEDILSESDLIQSRRVRQRQEFLDEF
;
A
#
# COMPACT_ATOMS: atom_id res chain seq x y z
N MET A 1 -13.24 -56.00 -50.99
CA MET A 1 -14.35 -56.54 -51.81
C MET A 1 -15.62 -56.37 -51.09
N ILE A 2 -16.37 -55.46 -51.41
CA ILE A 2 -17.78 -55.23 -51.74
C ILE A 2 -18.10 -53.76 -51.57
N GLN A 3 -18.32 -53.16 -52.74
CA GLN A 3 -18.95 -51.85 -52.92
C GLN A 3 -20.46 -51.98 -52.73
N PHE A 4 -21.12 -50.93 -52.27
CA PHE A 4 -22.45 -50.55 -52.74
C PHE A 4 -22.66 -49.06 -52.35
N ARG A 5 -22.59 -48.18 -53.25
CA ARG A 5 -23.47 -47.61 -54.29
C ARG A 5 -24.57 -46.71 -53.69
N PHE A 6 -24.28 -45.47 -53.86
CA PHE A 6 -25.11 -44.32 -54.22
C PHE A 6 -26.59 -44.61 -54.56
N ASN A 7 -27.50 -43.90 -53.97
CA ASN A 7 -28.70 -43.47 -54.68
C ASN A 7 -29.20 -42.09 -54.25
N ARG A 8 -29.28 -41.27 -55.32
CA ARG A 8 -29.87 -39.92 -55.32
C ARG A 8 -31.37 -40.11 -55.46
N LYS A 9 -32.16 -39.23 -54.85
CA LYS A 9 -33.28 -38.42 -55.38
C LYS A 9 -34.06 -37.84 -54.18
N MET A 10 -33.93 -36.54 -53.98
CA MET A 10 -34.89 -35.52 -54.42
C MET A 10 -36.22 -35.49 -53.65
N ALA A 11 -36.42 -34.52 -52.83
CA ALA A 11 -37.61 -33.65 -52.85
C ALA A 11 -37.43 -32.39 -52.00
N VAL A 12 -37.61 -31.36 -52.67
CA VAL A 12 -37.77 -29.95 -52.32
C VAL A 12 -39.07 -29.79 -51.49
N LEU A 13 -39.02 -28.95 -50.45
CA LEU A 13 -40.07 -27.94 -50.11
C LEU A 13 -39.71 -27.21 -48.81
N TRP A 14 -39.32 -25.98 -48.96
CA TRP A 14 -39.86 -24.78 -48.34
C TRP A 14 -40.31 -24.84 -46.88
N PHE A 15 -39.59 -24.18 -46.02
CA PHE A 15 -40.24 -23.14 -45.17
C PHE A 15 -39.21 -22.16 -44.61
N CYS A 16 -39.61 -20.91 -44.68
CA CYS A 16 -38.98 -19.64 -44.28
C CYS A 16 -38.20 -19.66 -42.96
N ALA A 17 -37.03 -19.04 -43.02
CA ALA A 17 -36.71 -17.80 -42.35
C ALA A 17 -36.94 -17.73 -40.83
N VAL A 18 -35.89 -17.64 -40.07
CA VAL A 18 -35.59 -16.52 -39.16
C VAL A 18 -34.07 -16.52 -38.96
N LEU A 19 -33.43 -15.55 -39.57
CA LEU A 19 -32.06 -15.15 -39.28
C LEU A 19 -32.08 -14.45 -37.93
N VAL A 20 -31.75 -15.20 -36.87
CA VAL A 20 -31.28 -14.58 -35.64
C VAL A 20 -29.77 -14.53 -35.78
N LEU A 21 -29.25 -13.40 -36.18
CA LEU A 21 -27.87 -13.02 -36.02
C LEU A 21 -27.60 -12.94 -34.51
N SER A 22 -27.19 -14.07 -33.93
CA SER A 22 -26.49 -14.04 -32.65
C SER A 22 -25.08 -13.56 -32.96
N GLY A 23 -24.88 -12.26 -32.88
CA GLY A 23 -23.55 -11.67 -32.83
C GLY A 23 -22.79 -12.29 -31.67
N ILE A 24 -21.90 -13.20 -31.97
CA ILE A 24 -20.81 -13.56 -31.07
C ILE A 24 -19.94 -12.32 -31.04
N GLY A 25 -20.24 -11.41 -30.09
CA GLY A 25 -19.32 -10.38 -29.69
C GLY A 25 -18.09 -11.10 -29.11
N ALA A 26 -17.05 -11.18 -29.91
CA ALA A 26 -15.73 -11.42 -29.38
C ALA A 26 -15.49 -10.28 -28.38
N GLN A 27 -15.60 -10.59 -27.11
CA GLN A 27 -15.16 -9.71 -26.04
C GLN A 27 -13.64 -9.72 -26.15
N GLU A 28 -13.12 -8.77 -26.92
CA GLU A 28 -11.71 -8.40 -26.80
C GLU A 28 -11.49 -8.06 -25.35
N GLY A 29 -10.82 -8.97 -24.66
CA GLY A 29 -10.26 -8.72 -23.34
C GLY A 29 -9.29 -7.55 -23.49
N ASN A 30 -9.77 -6.36 -23.22
CA ASN A 30 -8.95 -5.17 -23.08
C ASN A 30 -8.13 -5.33 -21.78
N GLY A 31 -7.12 -6.19 -21.84
CA GLY A 31 -6.11 -6.30 -20.84
C GLY A 31 -5.09 -5.22 -21.06
N SER A 32 -5.16 -4.17 -20.30
CA SER A 32 -4.08 -3.27 -19.90
C SER A 32 -4.65 -1.88 -19.57
N GLY A 33 -5.47 -1.84 -18.54
CA GLY A 33 -5.48 -0.68 -17.67
C GLY A 33 -4.53 -1.03 -16.52
N ASN A 34 -3.46 -0.30 -16.33
CA ASN A 34 -2.85 -0.16 -15.03
C ASN A 34 -3.89 0.54 -14.15
N ASP A 35 -4.89 -0.20 -13.68
CA ASP A 35 -5.64 0.17 -12.51
C ASP A 35 -4.66 0.09 -11.36
N THR A 36 -4.00 1.22 -11.09
CA THR A 36 -3.28 1.41 -9.83
C THR A 36 -4.32 1.23 -8.75
N ALA A 37 -4.34 0.04 -8.13
CA ALA A 37 -5.29 -0.28 -7.09
C ALA A 37 -5.23 0.85 -6.05
N GLU A 38 -6.38 1.41 -5.70
CA GLU A 38 -6.45 2.44 -4.67
C GLU A 38 -5.98 1.82 -3.35
N LEU A 39 -4.78 2.17 -2.93
CA LEU A 39 -4.23 1.69 -1.66
C LEU A 39 -4.86 2.46 -0.51
N PRO A 40 -5.24 1.77 0.58
CA PRO A 40 -5.85 2.44 1.71
C PRO A 40 -4.83 3.35 2.40
N ARG A 41 -5.31 4.51 2.79
CA ARG A 41 -4.58 5.46 3.62
C ARG A 41 -4.87 5.28 5.12
N GLN A 42 -5.42 4.11 5.49
CA GLN A 42 -5.89 3.86 6.86
C GLN A 42 -5.59 2.43 7.30
N PHE A 43 -5.41 2.29 8.60
CA PHE A 43 -5.42 1.02 9.33
C PHE A 43 -6.46 1.11 10.43
N ARG A 44 -7.59 0.40 10.30
CA ARG A 44 -8.78 0.54 11.16
C ARG A 44 -9.27 2.00 11.14
N GLU A 45 -9.35 2.66 12.29
CA GLU A 45 -9.76 4.07 12.41
C GLU A 45 -8.57 5.06 12.35
N LEU A 46 -7.35 4.55 12.20
CA LEU A 46 -6.13 5.37 12.11
C LEU A 46 -5.84 5.72 10.64
N VAL A 47 -5.78 7.01 10.33
CA VAL A 47 -5.71 7.51 8.95
C VAL A 47 -4.45 8.36 8.74
N LEU A 48 -3.76 8.20 7.60
CA LEU A 48 -2.72 9.14 7.18
C LEU A 48 -3.32 10.53 6.96
N GLY A 49 -2.70 11.55 7.53
CA GLY A 49 -3.20 12.92 7.50
C GLY A 49 -4.12 13.28 8.67
N MET A 50 -4.38 12.37 9.63
CA MET A 50 -5.10 12.76 10.85
C MET A 50 -4.18 13.57 11.76
N ASP A 51 -4.79 14.47 12.56
CA ASP A 51 -4.06 15.27 13.51
C ASP A 51 -3.71 14.49 14.80
N LEU A 52 -2.87 15.09 15.63
CA LEU A 52 -2.39 14.46 16.87
C LEU A 52 -3.53 14.17 17.85
N ASP A 53 -4.53 15.05 17.97
CA ASP A 53 -5.62 14.87 18.92
C ASP A 53 -6.58 13.77 18.45
N GLY A 54 -6.86 13.70 17.15
CA GLY A 54 -7.58 12.61 16.52
C GLY A 54 -6.86 11.27 16.72
N LEU A 55 -5.54 11.23 16.48
CA LEU A 55 -4.71 10.04 16.71
C LEU A 55 -4.81 9.57 18.17
N LYS A 56 -4.64 10.47 19.14
CA LYS A 56 -4.76 10.14 20.56
C LYS A 56 -6.14 9.57 20.92
N SER A 57 -7.19 10.20 20.38
CA SER A 57 -8.57 9.76 20.59
C SER A 57 -8.82 8.35 20.08
N GLU A 58 -8.36 8.03 18.85
CA GLU A 58 -8.57 6.71 18.27
C GLU A 58 -7.70 5.64 18.95
N LEU A 59 -6.45 5.98 19.32
CA LEU A 59 -5.59 5.06 20.08
C LEU A 59 -6.16 4.69 21.46
N GLN A 60 -6.89 5.59 22.11
CA GLN A 60 -7.56 5.30 23.39
C GLN A 60 -8.72 4.34 23.26
N LYS A 61 -9.41 4.34 22.12
CA LYS A 61 -10.59 3.51 21.86
C LYS A 61 -10.24 2.12 21.36
N ASP A 62 -9.08 1.99 20.68
CA ASP A 62 -8.70 0.73 20.02
C ASP A 62 -7.97 -0.20 20.99
N TYR A 63 -8.58 -1.35 21.25
CA TYR A 63 -8.05 -2.39 22.14
C TYR A 63 -6.72 -3.00 21.71
N LEU A 64 -6.28 -2.79 20.46
CA LEU A 64 -4.97 -3.23 19.99
C LEU A 64 -3.82 -2.41 20.57
N PHE A 65 -4.10 -1.23 21.14
CA PHE A 65 -3.08 -0.31 21.61
C PHE A 65 -3.24 -0.01 23.11
N ASN A 66 -2.11 0.00 23.83
CA ASN A 66 -2.05 0.35 25.24
C ASN A 66 -1.57 1.81 25.36
N PHE A 67 -2.33 2.74 24.80
CA PHE A 67 -1.99 4.16 24.80
C PHE A 67 -2.08 4.77 26.19
N ARG A 68 -1.01 5.47 26.64
CA ARG A 68 -0.87 6.04 27.98
C ARG A 68 -0.94 7.57 28.00
N GLY A 69 -1.47 8.16 26.92
CA GLY A 69 -1.58 9.61 26.78
C GLY A 69 -0.25 10.27 26.40
N ASP A 70 -0.02 11.46 26.93
CA ASP A 70 1.14 12.29 26.56
C ASP A 70 2.51 11.67 26.86
N ARG A 71 2.56 10.62 27.66
CA ARG A 71 3.81 9.86 27.92
C ARG A 71 4.33 9.12 26.69
N ASP A 72 3.46 8.82 25.75
CA ASP A 72 3.78 8.12 24.52
C ASP A 72 4.08 9.08 23.36
N VAL A 73 4.03 10.40 23.62
CA VAL A 73 4.26 11.46 22.64
C VAL A 73 5.61 12.12 22.86
N SER A 74 6.44 12.15 21.84
CA SER A 74 7.73 12.82 21.82
C SER A 74 7.74 13.92 20.77
N PHE A 75 8.12 15.13 21.16
CA PHE A 75 8.25 16.27 20.26
C PHE A 75 9.70 16.48 19.84
N LEU A 76 9.95 16.70 18.58
CA LEU A 76 11.26 17.00 17.99
C LEU A 76 11.28 18.47 17.54
N PRO A 77 11.72 19.43 18.39
CA PRO A 77 11.51 20.88 18.18
C PRO A 77 12.16 21.43 16.90
N ILE A 78 13.19 20.72 16.37
CA ILE A 78 14.00 21.25 15.27
C ILE A 78 13.31 21.12 13.91
N ARG A 79 12.26 20.25 13.79
CA ARG A 79 11.63 19.90 12.52
C ARG A 79 10.10 19.97 12.50
N GLU A 80 9.51 20.49 13.58
CA GLU A 80 8.03 20.42 13.78
C GLU A 80 7.49 18.97 13.65
N GLU A 81 8.34 18.01 13.97
CA GLU A 81 8.05 16.58 13.93
C GLU A 81 7.64 16.09 15.33
N SER A 82 6.71 15.16 15.36
CA SER A 82 6.32 14.45 16.57
C SER A 82 6.35 12.95 16.31
N LEU A 83 6.68 12.19 17.35
CA LEU A 83 6.63 10.74 17.34
C LEU A 83 5.72 10.26 18.45
N VAL A 84 4.74 9.45 18.11
CA VAL A 84 3.92 8.72 19.07
C VAL A 84 4.33 7.26 19.04
N GLU A 85 4.81 6.73 20.16
CA GLU A 85 5.19 5.35 20.34
C GLU A 85 4.25 4.66 21.32
N VAL A 86 3.59 3.57 20.87
CA VAL A 86 2.59 2.87 21.66
C VAL A 86 2.91 1.37 21.68
N SER A 87 2.86 0.78 22.87
CA SER A 87 2.86 -0.68 22.99
C SER A 87 1.52 -1.23 22.55
N GLY A 88 1.55 -2.31 21.79
CA GLY A 88 0.35 -3.01 21.38
C GLY A 88 -0.04 -4.15 22.31
N SER A 89 -1.15 -4.78 21.98
CA SER A 89 -1.66 -6.02 22.56
C SER A 89 -1.93 -7.04 21.47
N SER A 90 -1.99 -8.33 21.80
CA SER A 90 -2.33 -9.41 20.87
C SER A 90 -1.44 -9.43 19.61
N PHE A 91 -1.99 -9.09 18.44
CA PHE A 91 -1.28 -9.15 17.15
C PHE A 91 -0.29 -8.02 16.93
N VAL A 92 -0.46 -6.87 17.57
CA VAL A 92 0.45 -5.73 17.48
C VAL A 92 1.36 -5.74 18.70
N ARG A 93 2.67 -5.78 18.49
CA ARG A 93 3.67 -5.66 19.54
C ARG A 93 3.95 -4.21 19.90
N ARG A 94 4.09 -3.37 18.86
CA ARG A 94 4.40 -1.95 19.01
C ARG A 94 3.93 -1.20 17.76
N ALA A 95 3.49 0.04 17.95
CA ALA A 95 3.18 0.95 16.87
C ALA A 95 3.93 2.27 17.02
N PHE A 96 4.31 2.86 15.88
CA PHE A 96 4.93 4.17 15.79
C PHE A 96 4.15 5.00 14.79
N PHE A 97 3.87 6.24 15.17
CA PHE A 97 3.23 7.24 14.32
C PHE A 97 4.15 8.44 14.24
N GLN A 98 4.56 8.79 13.03
CA GLN A 98 5.36 9.98 12.80
C GLN A 98 4.46 11.07 12.24
N LEU A 99 4.55 12.24 12.86
CA LEU A 99 3.77 13.41 12.48
C LEU A 99 4.71 14.52 12.03
N ARG A 100 4.30 15.24 11.00
CA ARG A 100 4.89 16.49 10.54
C ARG A 100 3.81 17.55 10.52
N ASP A 101 4.10 18.74 11.01
CA ASP A 101 3.14 19.83 11.14
C ASP A 101 1.86 19.38 11.87
N GLY A 102 2.00 18.48 12.85
CA GLY A 102 0.91 17.90 13.61
C GLY A 102 0.08 16.83 12.93
N MET A 103 0.41 16.44 11.68
CA MET A 103 -0.35 15.47 10.87
C MET A 103 0.42 14.17 10.70
N VAL A 104 -0.25 13.03 10.85
CA VAL A 104 0.34 11.68 10.68
C VAL A 104 0.71 11.45 9.22
N PHE A 105 1.99 11.17 8.95
CA PHE A 105 2.45 10.81 7.61
C PHE A 105 3.07 9.40 7.52
N ILE A 106 3.44 8.81 8.64
CA ILE A 106 3.85 7.40 8.71
C ILE A 106 3.15 6.71 9.87
N MET A 107 2.60 5.54 9.61
CA MET A 107 2.13 4.58 10.60
C MET A 107 2.93 3.30 10.45
N SER A 108 3.57 2.81 11.50
CA SER A 108 4.40 1.61 11.50
C SER A 108 3.96 0.65 12.60
N PHE A 109 3.60 -0.58 12.23
CA PHE A 109 3.11 -1.61 13.14
C PHE A 109 4.07 -2.80 13.16
N THR A 110 4.82 -2.96 14.23
CA THR A 110 5.58 -4.18 14.48
C THR A 110 4.63 -5.24 15.03
N LEU A 111 4.46 -6.34 14.29
CA LEU A 111 3.52 -7.38 14.65
C LEU A 111 4.17 -8.45 15.54
N ASN A 112 3.31 -9.16 16.26
CA ASN A 112 3.72 -10.26 17.12
C ASN A 112 3.87 -11.55 16.31
N THR A 113 5.12 -11.95 16.05
CA THR A 113 5.46 -13.13 15.25
C THR A 113 5.05 -14.46 15.89
N GLU A 114 4.69 -14.47 17.18
CA GLU A 114 4.11 -15.64 17.84
C GLU A 114 2.62 -15.83 17.50
N MET A 115 1.95 -14.74 17.12
CA MET A 115 0.51 -14.73 16.83
C MET A 115 0.20 -14.77 15.33
N ILE A 116 1.10 -14.22 14.50
CA ILE A 116 0.93 -14.14 13.05
C ILE A 116 2.28 -14.16 12.36
N ASP A 117 2.38 -14.86 11.25
CA ASP A 117 3.60 -14.96 10.47
C ASP A 117 3.60 -14.00 9.26
N HIS A 118 4.80 -13.82 8.70
CA HIS A 118 5.02 -12.94 7.55
C HIS A 118 4.22 -13.38 6.32
N TYR A 119 4.12 -14.68 6.07
CA TYR A 119 3.43 -15.22 4.90
C TYR A 119 1.93 -14.92 4.95
N SER A 120 1.31 -15.06 6.12
CA SER A 120 -0.11 -14.73 6.33
C SER A 120 -0.42 -13.25 6.05
N ILE A 121 0.45 -12.34 6.52
CA ILE A 121 0.29 -10.91 6.21
C ILE A 121 0.52 -10.64 4.73
N PHE A 122 1.58 -11.19 4.15
CA PHE A 122 1.89 -11.02 2.73
C PHE A 122 0.74 -11.48 1.83
N THR A 123 0.24 -12.71 2.04
CA THR A 123 -0.88 -13.25 1.24
C THR A 123 -2.15 -12.44 1.42
N GLY A 124 -2.47 -12.02 2.65
CA GLY A 124 -3.62 -11.17 2.90
C GLY A 124 -3.56 -9.80 2.20
N LEU A 125 -2.37 -9.23 2.04
CA LEU A 125 -2.18 -8.00 1.26
C LEU A 125 -2.23 -8.25 -0.25
N VAL A 126 -1.67 -9.38 -0.72
CA VAL A 126 -1.80 -9.79 -2.12
C VAL A 126 -3.26 -10.01 -2.51
N ASP A 127 -4.05 -10.66 -1.66
CA ASP A 127 -5.47 -10.89 -1.90
C ASP A 127 -6.29 -9.59 -1.97
N LYS A 128 -5.86 -8.56 -1.21
CA LYS A 128 -6.56 -7.27 -1.16
C LYS A 128 -6.11 -6.27 -2.23
N TYR A 129 -4.80 -6.21 -2.49
CA TYR A 129 -4.18 -5.14 -3.28
C TYR A 129 -3.45 -5.66 -4.52
N GLY A 130 -3.51 -6.96 -4.79
CA GLY A 130 -2.78 -7.59 -5.89
C GLY A 130 -1.30 -7.80 -5.57
N GLN A 131 -0.53 -8.08 -6.62
CA GLN A 131 0.91 -8.32 -6.47
C GLN A 131 1.64 -7.04 -6.05
N PRO A 132 2.69 -7.14 -5.21
CA PRO A 132 3.48 -5.98 -4.82
C PRO A 132 4.18 -5.37 -6.04
N SER A 133 4.34 -4.05 -6.05
CA SER A 133 5.10 -3.30 -7.06
C SER A 133 6.61 -3.55 -6.95
N TRP A 134 7.08 -3.88 -5.75
CA TRP A 134 8.47 -4.25 -5.47
C TRP A 134 8.52 -5.41 -4.47
N LEU A 135 9.41 -6.36 -4.74
CA LEU A 135 9.60 -7.55 -3.88
C LEU A 135 11.09 -7.87 -3.76
N ASP A 136 11.60 -7.88 -2.54
CA ASP A 136 12.93 -8.38 -2.21
C ASP A 136 12.91 -9.23 -0.91
N PRO A 137 14.03 -9.90 -0.53
CA PRO A 137 14.07 -10.73 0.67
C PRO A 137 13.83 -9.97 1.98
N LYS A 138 13.96 -8.64 2.00
CA LYS A 138 13.81 -7.81 3.20
C LYS A 138 12.45 -7.16 3.29
N GLU A 139 11.86 -6.78 2.14
CA GLU A 139 10.59 -6.07 2.09
C GLU A 139 9.73 -6.42 0.87
N SER A 140 8.43 -6.26 1.02
CA SER A 140 7.43 -6.28 -0.06
C SER A 140 6.70 -4.96 -0.05
N VAL A 141 6.55 -4.31 -1.21
CA VAL A 141 6.02 -2.95 -1.32
C VAL A 141 4.84 -2.91 -2.28
N TRP A 142 3.76 -2.25 -1.87
CA TRP A 142 2.64 -1.82 -2.70
C TRP A 142 2.63 -0.30 -2.68
N GLU A 143 2.62 0.34 -3.83
CA GLU A 143 2.57 1.80 -3.90
C GLU A 143 1.77 2.31 -5.08
N ASN A 144 1.15 3.47 -4.89
CA ASN A 144 0.53 4.28 -5.91
C ASN A 144 1.08 5.72 -5.85
N GLU A 145 0.38 6.70 -6.40
CA GLU A 145 0.81 8.10 -6.41
C GLU A 145 0.88 8.72 -5.00
N ASP A 146 -0.02 8.32 -4.09
CA ASP A 146 -0.20 8.97 -2.79
C ASP A 146 0.29 8.14 -1.61
N THR A 147 0.29 6.82 -1.75
CA THR A 147 0.47 5.91 -0.61
C THR A 147 1.48 4.81 -0.92
N ARG A 148 2.33 4.51 0.04
CA ARG A 148 3.17 3.32 0.05
C ARG A 148 2.81 2.47 1.26
N ILE A 149 2.58 1.18 1.02
CA ILE A 149 2.45 0.16 2.05
C ILE A 149 3.63 -0.78 1.91
N SER A 150 4.31 -1.09 3.01
CA SER A 150 5.39 -2.08 3.00
C SER A 150 5.21 -3.12 4.10
N VAL A 151 5.69 -4.33 3.83
CA VAL A 151 5.88 -5.39 4.82
C VAL A 151 7.36 -5.69 4.89
N GLU A 152 7.97 -5.35 6.01
CA GLU A 152 9.40 -5.49 6.24
C GLU A 152 9.71 -6.61 7.24
N ARG A 153 10.86 -7.23 7.10
CA ARG A 153 11.30 -8.23 8.08
C ARG A 153 11.91 -7.58 9.34
N PRO A 154 11.73 -8.13 10.55
CA PRO A 154 11.11 -9.45 10.82
C PRO A 154 9.61 -9.52 10.56
N LEU A 155 8.80 -8.55 10.95
CA LEU A 155 7.38 -8.41 10.59
C LEU A 155 6.89 -7.02 11.01
N THR A 156 7.08 -6.05 10.14
CA THR A 156 6.60 -4.68 10.33
C THR A 156 5.80 -4.25 9.10
N VAL A 157 4.57 -3.79 9.31
CA VAL A 157 3.74 -3.20 8.27
C VAL A 157 3.79 -1.70 8.41
N LYS A 158 4.06 -0.99 7.31
CA LYS A 158 4.09 0.48 7.28
C LYS A 158 3.11 1.03 6.26
N TYR A 159 2.49 2.15 6.62
CA TYR A 159 1.70 3.01 5.74
C TYR A 159 2.38 4.36 5.69
N ILE A 160 2.67 4.86 4.51
CA ILE A 160 3.45 6.08 4.30
C ILE A 160 2.69 6.99 3.33
N ASP A 161 2.51 8.26 3.70
CA ASP A 161 2.13 9.32 2.79
C ASP A 161 3.33 9.67 1.92
N LYS A 162 3.30 9.28 0.64
CA LYS A 162 4.44 9.46 -0.27
C LYS A 162 4.77 10.92 -0.49
N LYS A 163 3.77 11.78 -0.65
CA LYS A 163 4.00 13.20 -0.93
C LYS A 163 4.75 13.86 0.22
N VAL A 164 4.26 13.69 1.44
CA VAL A 164 4.91 14.25 2.63
C VAL A 164 6.31 13.67 2.81
N PHE A 165 6.48 12.37 2.57
CA PHE A 165 7.77 11.70 2.72
C PHE A 165 8.80 12.18 1.67
N GLU A 166 8.39 12.35 0.42
CA GLU A 166 9.24 12.88 -0.66
C GLU A 166 9.65 14.34 -0.42
N ASP A 167 8.74 15.16 0.12
CA ASP A 167 9.05 16.54 0.52
C ASP A 167 10.12 16.55 1.62
N ILE A 168 10.03 15.69 2.63
CA ILE A 168 11.03 15.55 3.69
C ILE A 168 12.40 15.15 3.13
N LEU A 169 12.43 14.19 2.20
CA LEU A 169 13.68 13.76 1.56
C LEU A 169 14.31 14.89 0.76
N SER A 170 13.52 15.61 -0.03
CA SER A 170 14.02 16.73 -0.84
C SER A 170 14.57 17.87 0.01
N GLU A 171 13.93 18.21 1.12
CA GLU A 171 14.45 19.19 2.09
C GLU A 171 15.76 18.72 2.74
N SER A 172 15.84 17.45 3.11
CA SER A 172 17.05 16.87 3.69
C SER A 172 18.24 16.95 2.72
N ASP A 173 18.02 16.65 1.45
CA ASP A 173 19.04 16.73 0.40
C ASP A 173 19.51 18.17 0.15
N LEU A 174 18.60 19.13 0.19
CA LEU A 174 18.93 20.56 0.08
C LEU A 174 19.81 21.04 1.27
N ILE A 175 19.46 20.62 2.48
CA ILE A 175 20.23 20.94 3.69
C ILE A 175 21.62 20.32 3.61
N GLN A 176 21.73 19.07 3.20
CA GLN A 176 23.01 18.38 3.05
C GLN A 176 23.88 19.04 1.98
N SER A 177 23.32 19.40 0.84
CA SER A 177 24.01 20.11 -0.24
C SER A 177 24.55 21.49 0.19
N ARG A 178 23.77 22.22 1.01
CA ARG A 178 24.22 23.50 1.60
C ARG A 178 25.41 23.30 2.55
N ARG A 179 25.35 22.29 3.42
CA ARG A 179 26.44 21.98 4.36
C ARG A 179 27.73 21.58 3.64
N VAL A 180 27.63 20.78 2.58
CA VAL A 180 28.80 20.42 1.75
C VAL A 180 29.41 21.66 1.12
N ARG A 181 28.59 22.55 0.57
CA ARG A 181 29.06 23.79 -0.04
C ARG A 181 29.74 24.71 0.98
N GLN A 182 29.11 24.97 2.11
CA GLN A 182 29.68 25.77 3.20
C GLN A 182 31.02 25.22 3.70
N ARG A 183 31.09 23.87 3.81
CA ARG A 183 32.34 23.22 4.19
C ARG A 183 33.43 23.46 3.12
N GLN A 184 33.10 23.36 1.85
CA GLN A 184 34.06 23.58 0.78
C GLN A 184 34.54 25.06 0.76
N GLU A 185 33.62 26.02 0.82
CA GLU A 185 33.92 27.44 0.93
C GLU A 185 34.87 27.73 2.10
N PHE A 186 34.61 27.13 3.28
CA PHE A 186 35.51 27.28 4.43
C PHE A 186 36.90 26.69 4.20
N LEU A 187 36.98 25.53 3.52
CA LEU A 187 38.28 24.91 3.21
C LEU A 187 39.10 25.70 2.18
N ASP A 188 38.42 26.39 1.27
CA ASP A 188 39.06 27.21 0.22
C ASP A 188 39.68 28.51 0.79
N GLU A 189 39.38 28.86 2.06
CA GLU A 189 39.98 30.01 2.75
C GLU A 189 41.36 29.69 3.37
N PHE A 190 41.77 28.40 3.40
CA PHE A 190 43.07 27.94 3.92
C PHE A 190 44.03 27.56 2.80
#